data_94c397f30c9949f539f44d877419388c
#
_entry.id   94c397f30c9949f539f44d877419388c
#
_cell.length_a   1.000
_cell.length_b   1.000
_cell.length_c   1.000
_cell.angle_alpha   90.00
_cell.angle_beta   90.00
_cell.angle_gamma   90.00
#
_symmetry.space_group_name_H-M   'P 1'
#
loop_
_entity.id
_entity.type
_entity.pdbx_description
1 polymer ?
#
loop_
_entity_poly.entity_id
_entity_poly.type
_entity_poly.pdbx_seq_one_letter_code
_entity_poly.pdbx_strand_id
1 'polypeptide(L)'
;MKTIYLAGGCFWGVQHFFSLAKGIVNTEVGYANGTLDNPKYEDLKHGLDNASETVKVDYDENVISLEKILELYLRVVDPYSVNKQGEDEGVQYRSGIYFLDKKDEDVILKYFQNALRDDYKIEVKKLQKFYPAEEYHQDYLNKNPQGYCHINMMKLKPEERK
;
A
#
# COMPACT_ATOMS: atom_id res chain seq x y z
N MET A 1 15.32 -10.88 3.91
CA MET A 1 14.23 -10.15 3.24
C MET A 1 13.03 -10.05 4.15
N LYS A 2 12.39 -8.90 4.17
CA LYS A 2 11.21 -8.63 5.00
C LYS A 2 10.00 -8.29 4.14
N THR A 3 8.82 -8.31 4.76
CA THR A 3 7.55 -8.04 4.07
C THR A 3 6.72 -7.07 4.88
N ILE A 4 6.12 -6.09 4.18
CA ILE A 4 5.13 -5.16 4.73
C ILE A 4 4.00 -4.99 3.72
N TYR A 5 2.80 -4.68 4.20
CA TYR A 5 1.63 -4.52 3.36
C TYR A 5 1.17 -3.07 3.42
N LEU A 6 1.03 -2.43 2.25
CA LEU A 6 0.73 -1.00 2.14
C LEU A 6 -0.59 -0.80 1.39
N ALA A 7 -1.52 -0.07 2.02
CA ALA A 7 -2.80 0.28 1.42
C ALA A 7 -2.93 1.81 1.33
N GLY A 8 -3.41 2.32 0.21
CA GLY A 8 -3.59 3.76 0.04
C GLY A 8 -4.14 4.10 -1.33
N GLY A 9 -5.46 3.98 -1.49
CA GLY A 9 -6.11 4.21 -2.77
C GLY A 9 -6.01 3.02 -3.70
N CYS A 10 -6.05 3.28 -4.99
CA CYS A 10 -5.93 2.23 -5.99
C CYS A 10 -4.55 1.57 -5.93
N PHE A 11 -4.53 0.26 -5.82
CA PHE A 11 -3.27 -0.48 -5.67
C PHE A 11 -2.40 -0.48 -6.94
N TRP A 12 -2.93 -0.12 -8.11
CA TRP A 12 -2.12 -0.01 -9.33
C TRP A 12 -0.99 1.01 -9.18
N GLY A 13 -1.32 2.19 -8.68
CA GLY A 13 -0.34 3.27 -8.49
C GLY A 13 0.66 2.98 -7.39
N VAL A 14 0.18 2.46 -6.27
CA VAL A 14 1.04 2.12 -5.13
C VAL A 14 2.03 1.02 -5.54
N GLN A 15 1.56 -0.02 -6.22
CA GLN A 15 2.44 -1.08 -6.72
C GLN A 15 3.51 -0.53 -7.66
N HIS A 16 3.09 0.26 -8.64
CA HIS A 16 4.03 0.79 -9.63
C HIS A 16 5.10 1.66 -8.96
N PHE A 17 4.68 2.57 -8.08
CA PHE A 17 5.59 3.45 -7.36
C PHE A 17 6.66 2.67 -6.59
N PHE A 18 6.24 1.70 -5.79
CA PHE A 18 7.19 0.94 -4.98
C PHE A 18 8.03 -0.01 -5.83
N SER A 19 7.50 -0.52 -6.94
CA SER A 19 8.29 -1.37 -7.84
C SER A 19 9.51 -0.66 -8.43
N LEU A 20 9.47 0.68 -8.48
CA LEU A 20 10.58 1.50 -8.99
C LEU A 20 11.64 1.82 -7.95
N ALA A 21 11.40 1.55 -6.67
CA ALA A 21 12.27 1.97 -5.58
C ALA A 21 13.40 0.96 -5.32
N LYS A 22 14.60 1.47 -5.06
CA LYS A 22 15.73 0.63 -4.66
C LYS A 22 15.42 -0.10 -3.36
N GLY A 23 15.80 -1.37 -3.30
CA GLY A 23 15.59 -2.22 -2.13
C GLY A 23 14.26 -2.94 -2.12
N ILE A 24 13.32 -2.56 -2.95
CA ILE A 24 12.06 -3.30 -3.13
C ILE A 24 12.34 -4.46 -4.09
N VAL A 25 12.16 -5.68 -3.58
CA VAL A 25 12.51 -6.90 -4.32
C VAL A 25 11.32 -7.40 -5.12
N ASN A 26 10.13 -7.39 -4.52
CA ASN A 26 8.92 -7.89 -5.16
C ASN A 26 7.70 -7.16 -4.66
N THR A 27 6.68 -7.01 -5.51
CA THR A 27 5.38 -6.44 -5.15
C THR A 27 4.26 -7.31 -5.69
N GLU A 28 3.17 -7.41 -4.93
CA GLU A 28 1.99 -8.17 -5.33
C GLU A 28 0.76 -7.42 -4.83
N VAL A 29 -0.19 -7.12 -5.72
CA VAL A 29 -1.43 -6.47 -5.30
C VAL A 29 -2.46 -7.49 -4.86
N GLY A 30 -3.28 -7.12 -3.89
CA GLY A 30 -4.30 -8.01 -3.36
C GLY A 30 -5.28 -7.30 -2.45
N TYR A 31 -6.06 -8.10 -1.74
CA TYR A 31 -7.14 -7.64 -0.88
C TYR A 31 -6.84 -8.06 0.56
N ALA A 32 -6.74 -7.08 1.45
CA ALA A 32 -6.31 -7.31 2.84
C ALA A 32 -7.41 -7.02 3.85
N ASN A 33 -7.44 -7.84 4.90
CA ASN A 33 -8.24 -7.62 6.10
C ASN A 33 -9.73 -7.39 5.81
N GLY A 34 -10.28 -8.14 4.86
CA GLY A 34 -11.70 -8.14 4.56
C GLY A 34 -12.44 -9.26 5.26
N THR A 35 -13.71 -9.42 4.92
CA THR A 35 -14.60 -10.40 5.54
C THR A 35 -14.69 -11.71 4.77
N LEU A 36 -14.57 -11.65 3.44
CA LEU A 36 -14.68 -12.84 2.60
C LEU A 36 -13.34 -13.58 2.48
N ASP A 37 -13.42 -14.88 2.23
CA ASP A 37 -12.26 -15.67 1.83
C ASP A 37 -12.19 -15.64 0.29
N ASN A 38 -10.98 -15.50 -0.24
CA ASN A 38 -10.73 -15.42 -1.70
C ASN A 38 -11.64 -14.42 -2.42
N PRO A 39 -11.71 -13.15 -1.97
CA PRO A 39 -12.57 -12.17 -2.63
C PRO A 39 -12.09 -11.88 -4.05
N LYS A 40 -13.02 -11.42 -4.88
CA LYS A 40 -12.76 -10.92 -6.22
C LYS A 40 -12.95 -9.42 -6.23
N TYR A 41 -12.37 -8.73 -7.21
CA TYR A 41 -12.56 -7.29 -7.37
C TYR A 41 -14.06 -6.93 -7.40
N GLU A 42 -14.86 -7.73 -8.06
CA GLU A 42 -16.31 -7.51 -8.14
C GLU A 42 -16.98 -7.56 -6.76
N ASP A 43 -16.49 -8.40 -5.86
CA ASP A 43 -17.00 -8.46 -4.49
C ASP A 43 -16.80 -7.14 -3.75
N LEU A 44 -15.63 -6.53 -3.89
CA LEU A 44 -15.33 -5.23 -3.30
C LEU A 44 -16.18 -4.14 -3.95
N LYS A 45 -16.27 -4.15 -5.27
CA LYS A 45 -17.02 -3.17 -6.04
C LYS A 45 -18.50 -3.14 -5.65
N HIS A 46 -19.07 -4.30 -5.36
CA HIS A 46 -20.49 -4.43 -4.98
C HIS A 46 -20.72 -4.37 -3.47
N GLY A 47 -19.69 -4.09 -2.69
CA GLY A 47 -19.80 -3.96 -1.24
C GLY A 47 -19.97 -5.29 -0.50
N LEU A 48 -19.71 -6.40 -1.15
CA LEU A 48 -19.82 -7.74 -0.55
C LEU A 48 -18.63 -8.06 0.36
N ASP A 49 -17.50 -7.38 0.18
CA ASP A 49 -16.33 -7.49 1.03
C ASP A 49 -15.82 -6.09 1.38
N ASN A 50 -15.27 -5.95 2.59
CA ASN A 50 -14.71 -4.69 3.08
C ASN A 50 -13.19 -4.69 3.12
N ALA A 51 -12.53 -5.54 2.33
CA ALA A 51 -11.08 -5.56 2.23
C ALA A 51 -10.53 -4.25 1.65
N SER A 52 -9.29 -3.93 2.01
CA SER A 52 -8.58 -2.82 1.38
C SER A 52 -7.75 -3.31 0.21
N GLU A 53 -7.68 -2.51 -0.85
CA GLU A 53 -6.73 -2.72 -1.94
C GLU A 53 -5.33 -2.48 -1.39
N THR A 54 -4.49 -3.49 -1.44
CA THR A 54 -3.22 -3.51 -0.70
C THR A 54 -2.11 -4.06 -1.58
N VAL A 55 -0.90 -3.54 -1.35
CA VAL A 55 0.30 -4.04 -2.00
C VAL A 55 1.16 -4.75 -0.98
N LYS A 56 1.44 -6.03 -1.23
CA LYS A 56 2.44 -6.78 -0.48
C LYS A 56 3.81 -6.36 -1.01
N VAL A 57 4.67 -5.88 -0.14
CA VAL A 57 5.99 -5.39 -0.50
C VAL A 57 7.05 -6.24 0.19
N ASP A 58 7.85 -6.94 -0.61
CA ASP A 58 9.02 -7.65 -0.12
C ASP A 58 10.24 -6.76 -0.34
N TYR A 59 11.02 -6.54 0.71
CA TYR A 59 12.15 -5.60 0.62
C TYR A 59 13.41 -6.15 1.30
N ASP A 60 14.57 -5.68 0.79
CA ASP A 60 15.87 -6.00 1.36
C ASP A 60 16.19 -4.94 2.43
N GLU A 61 16.13 -5.35 3.69
CA GLU A 61 16.38 -4.43 4.82
C GLU A 61 17.81 -3.90 4.90
N ASN A 62 18.74 -4.50 4.16
CA ASN A 62 20.09 -3.99 4.04
C ASN A 62 20.21 -2.84 3.03
N VAL A 63 19.22 -2.66 2.18
CA VAL A 63 19.18 -1.61 1.15
C VAL A 63 18.18 -0.51 1.51
N ILE A 64 17.00 -0.88 2.00
CA ILE A 64 15.96 0.07 2.37
C ILE A 64 15.37 -0.30 3.74
N SER A 65 15.24 0.69 4.62
CA SER A 65 14.64 0.48 5.94
C SER A 65 13.12 0.58 5.88
N LEU A 66 12.45 0.05 6.90
CA LEU A 66 11.00 0.23 7.03
C LEU A 66 10.65 1.72 7.15
N GLU A 67 11.43 2.50 7.91
CA GLU A 67 11.23 3.95 8.03
C GLU A 67 11.28 4.64 6.67
N LYS A 68 12.21 4.25 5.81
CA LYS A 68 12.30 4.81 4.46
C LYS A 68 11.08 4.44 3.62
N ILE A 69 10.57 3.22 3.76
CA ILE A 69 9.34 2.80 3.09
C ILE A 69 8.17 3.67 3.55
N LEU A 70 8.08 3.95 4.85
CA LEU A 70 7.03 4.81 5.39
C LEU A 70 7.15 6.26 4.88
N GLU A 71 8.38 6.77 4.78
CA GLU A 71 8.62 8.09 4.19
C GLU A 71 8.12 8.16 2.75
N LEU A 72 8.45 7.14 1.94
CA LEU A 72 7.99 7.05 0.55
C LEU A 72 6.47 6.93 0.47
N TYR A 73 5.87 6.14 1.36
CA TYR A 73 4.43 5.96 1.45
C TYR A 73 3.72 7.30 1.69
N LEU A 74 4.22 8.10 2.63
CA LEU A 74 3.62 9.40 2.95
C LEU A 74 3.77 10.44 1.84
N ARG A 75 4.65 10.22 0.88
CA ARG A 75 4.73 11.10 -0.29
C ARG A 75 3.57 10.92 -1.27
N VAL A 76 2.94 9.76 -1.25
CA VAL A 76 1.95 9.37 -2.25
C VAL A 76 0.57 9.06 -1.67
N VAL A 77 0.44 9.07 -0.35
CA VAL A 77 -0.83 8.80 0.35
C VAL A 77 -1.14 9.98 1.26
N ASP A 78 -2.36 10.51 1.17
CA ASP A 78 -2.84 11.53 2.10
C ASP A 78 -3.18 10.86 3.45
N PRO A 79 -2.41 11.15 4.51
CA PRO A 79 -2.60 10.46 5.79
C PRO A 79 -3.86 10.87 6.55
N TYR A 80 -4.53 11.95 6.14
CA TYR A 80 -5.69 12.49 6.86
C TYR A 80 -7.02 12.23 6.15
N SER A 81 -6.99 11.58 5.00
CA SER A 81 -8.18 11.26 4.22
C SER A 81 -8.84 9.98 4.73
N VAL A 82 -10.17 9.98 4.80
CA VAL A 82 -10.95 8.81 5.25
C VAL A 82 -11.48 8.07 4.04
N ASN A 83 -11.04 6.82 3.86
CA ASN A 83 -11.51 5.93 2.78
C ASN A 83 -11.45 6.59 1.39
N LYS A 84 -10.44 7.43 1.16
CA LYS A 84 -10.34 8.18 -0.08
C LYS A 84 -8.89 8.54 -0.39
N GLN A 85 -8.48 8.35 -1.64
CA GLN A 85 -7.21 8.85 -2.17
C GLN A 85 -7.47 9.35 -3.58
N GLY A 86 -7.22 10.66 -3.81
CA GLY A 86 -7.54 11.27 -5.08
C GLY A 86 -9.04 11.18 -5.38
N GLU A 87 -9.39 10.63 -6.52
CA GLU A 87 -10.78 10.42 -6.93
C GLU A 87 -11.35 9.09 -6.47
N ASP A 88 -10.51 8.18 -5.95
CA ASP A 88 -10.93 6.87 -5.47
C ASP A 88 -11.53 7.00 -4.07
N GLU A 89 -12.80 6.68 -3.92
CA GLU A 89 -13.53 6.78 -2.66
C GLU A 89 -14.28 5.48 -2.36
N GLY A 90 -14.14 5.02 -1.13
CA GLY A 90 -14.76 3.78 -0.65
C GLY A 90 -13.86 3.07 0.34
N VAL A 91 -14.44 2.14 1.12
CA VAL A 91 -13.70 1.39 2.16
C VAL A 91 -12.52 0.61 1.57
N GLN A 92 -12.61 0.19 0.31
CA GLN A 92 -11.53 -0.54 -0.37
C GLN A 92 -10.31 0.34 -0.62
N TYR A 93 -10.46 1.65 -0.60
CA TYR A 93 -9.39 2.61 -0.84
C TYR A 93 -8.85 3.25 0.43
N ARG A 94 -9.20 2.71 1.60
CA ARG A 94 -8.69 3.23 2.86
C ARG A 94 -7.20 3.02 2.98
N SER A 95 -6.54 3.90 3.73
CA SER A 95 -5.10 3.86 3.94
C SER A 95 -4.76 2.96 5.12
N GLY A 96 -3.69 2.19 4.99
CA GLY A 96 -3.27 1.29 6.06
C GLY A 96 -1.87 0.75 5.85
N ILE A 97 -1.25 0.40 6.97
CA ILE A 97 -0.01 -0.37 7.01
C ILE A 97 -0.32 -1.62 7.82
N TYR A 98 -0.15 -2.79 7.19
CA TYR A 98 -0.42 -4.05 7.87
C TYR A 98 0.90 -4.81 8.07
N PHE A 99 1.19 -5.16 9.32
CA PHE A 99 2.45 -5.78 9.70
C PHE A 99 2.24 -7.27 10.01
N LEU A 100 3.33 -8.03 9.88
CA LEU A 100 3.38 -9.43 10.28
C LEU A 100 4.05 -9.57 11.65
N ASP A 101 5.10 -8.79 11.89
CA ASP A 101 5.89 -8.82 13.11
C ASP A 101 5.52 -7.63 13.99
N LYS A 102 5.22 -7.91 15.26
CA LYS A 102 4.85 -6.86 16.22
C LYS A 102 5.94 -5.80 16.40
N LYS A 103 7.21 -6.14 16.17
CA LYS A 103 8.30 -5.15 16.21
C LYS A 103 8.11 -4.07 15.16
N ASP A 104 7.54 -4.42 14.03
CA ASP A 104 7.24 -3.45 12.97
C ASP A 104 6.16 -2.47 13.41
N GLU A 105 5.18 -2.92 14.20
CA GLU A 105 4.15 -2.04 14.75
C GLU A 105 4.77 -0.88 15.52
N ASP A 106 5.72 -1.16 16.40
CA ASP A 106 6.36 -0.14 17.20
C ASP A 106 7.11 0.87 16.32
N VAL A 107 7.80 0.40 15.30
CA VAL A 107 8.50 1.26 14.34
C VAL A 107 7.52 2.15 13.59
N ILE A 108 6.42 1.60 13.11
CA ILE A 108 5.41 2.33 12.34
C ILE A 108 4.75 3.41 13.21
N LEU A 109 4.30 3.05 14.39
CA LEU A 109 3.62 3.99 15.29
C LEU A 109 4.54 5.13 15.71
N LYS A 110 5.79 4.82 16.02
CA LYS A 110 6.79 5.84 16.39
C LYS A 110 7.05 6.77 15.21
N TYR A 111 7.20 6.22 14.01
CA TYR A 111 7.45 7.04 12.83
C TYR A 111 6.28 8.00 12.57
N PHE A 112 5.05 7.52 12.63
CA PHE A 112 3.87 8.35 12.41
C PHE A 112 3.69 9.38 13.52
N GLN A 113 3.98 9.03 14.77
CA GLN A 113 3.91 9.96 15.88
C GLN A 113 4.84 11.16 15.67
N ASN A 114 6.00 10.94 15.08
CA ASN A 114 6.99 12.00 14.83
C ASN A 114 6.73 12.76 13.52
N ALA A 115 6.12 12.12 12.54
CA ALA A 115 5.96 12.69 11.20
C ALA A 115 4.58 13.32 10.96
N LEU A 116 3.54 12.90 11.69
CA LEU A 116 2.15 13.26 11.44
C LEU A 116 1.47 13.86 12.67
N ARG A 117 0.36 14.58 12.43
CA ARG A 117 -0.53 15.00 13.51
C ARG A 117 -1.29 13.76 14.03
N ASP A 118 -1.78 13.85 15.27
CA ASP A 118 -2.47 12.74 15.94
C ASP A 118 -3.76 12.30 15.25
N ASP A 119 -4.33 13.17 14.39
CA ASP A 119 -5.59 12.89 13.70
C ASP A 119 -5.43 12.16 12.35
N TYR A 120 -4.28 11.54 12.12
CA TYR A 120 -4.11 10.76 10.89
C TYR A 120 -5.08 9.57 10.86
N LYS A 121 -5.43 9.14 9.64
CA LYS A 121 -6.45 8.12 9.38
C LYS A 121 -5.90 6.81 8.84
N ILE A 122 -4.57 6.65 8.81
CA ILE A 122 -3.93 5.42 8.36
C ILE A 122 -4.15 4.33 9.41
N GLU A 123 -4.72 3.20 9.01
CA GLU A 123 -4.80 2.04 9.89
C GLU A 123 -3.40 1.46 10.12
N VAL A 124 -3.08 1.12 11.36
CA VAL A 124 -1.87 0.38 11.67
C VAL A 124 -2.32 -0.88 12.40
N LYS A 125 -2.37 -1.99 11.70
CA LYS A 125 -2.95 -3.24 12.21
C LYS A 125 -2.12 -4.44 11.77
N LYS A 126 -2.25 -5.54 12.52
CA LYS A 126 -1.70 -6.82 12.11
C LYS A 126 -2.44 -7.31 10.86
N LEU A 127 -1.72 -7.90 9.93
CA LEU A 127 -2.33 -8.55 8.78
C LEU A 127 -3.15 -9.76 9.26
N GLN A 128 -4.43 -9.78 8.94
CA GLN A 128 -5.33 -10.89 9.26
C GLN A 128 -5.51 -11.80 8.05
N LYS A 129 -5.73 -11.21 6.87
CA LYS A 129 -5.95 -11.92 5.62
C LYS A 129 -5.32 -11.13 4.47
N PHE A 130 -4.73 -11.85 3.53
CA PHE A 130 -4.32 -11.25 2.25
C PHE A 130 -4.54 -12.28 1.15
N TYR A 131 -5.32 -11.89 0.16
CA TYR A 131 -5.58 -12.72 -1.01
C TYR A 131 -5.08 -11.96 -2.24
N PRO A 132 -4.16 -12.57 -3.03
CA PRO A 132 -3.68 -11.93 -4.26
C PRO A 132 -4.85 -11.58 -5.18
N ALA A 133 -4.77 -10.40 -5.78
CA ALA A 133 -5.76 -9.98 -6.77
C ALA A 133 -5.57 -10.75 -8.08
N GLU A 134 -6.56 -10.66 -8.93
CA GLU A 134 -6.56 -11.30 -10.25
C GLU A 134 -5.31 -10.88 -11.04
N GLU A 135 -4.82 -11.79 -11.90
CA GLU A 135 -3.58 -11.56 -12.65
C GLU A 135 -3.61 -10.27 -13.47
N TYR A 136 -4.77 -9.88 -13.99
CA TYR A 136 -4.86 -8.67 -14.80
C TYR A 136 -4.62 -7.38 -14.00
N HIS A 137 -4.69 -7.43 -12.66
CA HIS A 137 -4.35 -6.31 -11.79
C HIS A 137 -2.86 -6.27 -11.43
N GLN A 138 -2.12 -7.38 -11.62
CA GLN A 138 -0.71 -7.42 -11.25
C GLN A 138 0.11 -6.60 -12.26
N ASP A 139 0.93 -5.67 -11.74
CA ASP A 139 1.77 -4.79 -12.56
C ASP A 139 0.98 -4.04 -13.64
N TYR A 140 -0.25 -3.64 -13.32
CA TYR A 140 -1.19 -3.07 -14.26
C TYR A 140 -0.64 -1.87 -15.03
N LEU A 141 0.00 -0.93 -14.32
CA LEU A 141 0.53 0.27 -14.97
C LEU A 141 1.77 0.00 -15.79
N ASN A 142 2.54 -1.04 -15.48
CA ASN A 142 3.64 -1.47 -16.30
C ASN A 142 3.14 -2.06 -17.63
N LYS A 143 2.03 -2.81 -17.57
CA LYS A 143 1.37 -3.39 -18.75
C LYS A 143 0.54 -2.37 -19.52
N ASN A 144 0.01 -1.36 -18.81
CA ASN A 144 -0.90 -0.34 -19.34
C ASN A 144 -0.43 1.05 -18.91
N PRO A 145 0.62 1.61 -19.54
CA PRO A 145 1.21 2.90 -19.12
C PRO A 145 0.24 4.08 -19.18
N GLN A 146 -0.85 3.96 -19.94
CA GLN A 146 -1.89 4.99 -20.05
C GLN A 146 -3.02 4.78 -19.03
N GLY A 147 -2.93 3.78 -18.17
CA GLY A 147 -3.95 3.48 -17.18
C GLY A 147 -4.05 4.56 -16.09
N TYR A 148 -5.18 4.56 -15.39
CA TYR A 148 -5.43 5.50 -14.30
C TYR A 148 -4.40 5.35 -13.18
N CYS A 149 -3.86 6.48 -12.73
CA CYS A 149 -2.97 6.53 -11.57
C CYS A 149 -3.12 7.86 -10.86
N HIS A 150 -3.41 7.83 -9.55
CA HIS A 150 -3.50 9.04 -8.72
C HIS A 150 -2.14 9.48 -8.18
N ILE A 151 -1.08 8.72 -8.45
CA ILE A 151 0.25 8.95 -7.90
C ILE A 151 1.18 9.53 -8.96
N ASN A 152 1.91 10.59 -8.59
CA ASN A 152 2.96 11.13 -9.42
C ASN A 152 4.27 10.37 -9.15
N MET A 153 4.73 9.59 -10.12
CA MET A 153 5.96 8.79 -10.02
C MET A 153 7.21 9.66 -9.88
N MET A 154 7.14 10.94 -10.22
CA MET A 154 8.26 11.87 -10.05
C MET A 154 8.55 12.19 -8.59
N LYS A 155 7.67 11.81 -7.66
CA LYS A 155 7.91 11.94 -6.22
C LYS A 155 8.99 10.98 -5.72
N LEU A 156 9.37 10.00 -6.52
CA LEU A 156 10.52 9.15 -6.23
C LEU A 156 11.76 9.78 -6.86
N LYS A 157 12.73 10.15 -6.03
CA LYS A 157 13.95 10.84 -6.49
C LYS A 157 14.84 9.89 -7.30
N PRO A 158 15.68 10.43 -8.23
CA PRO A 158 16.55 9.58 -9.05
C PRO A 158 17.43 8.62 -8.25
N GLU A 159 18.01 9.08 -7.13
CA GLU A 159 18.87 8.26 -6.27
C GLU A 159 18.10 7.17 -5.50
N GLU A 160 16.78 7.28 -5.43
CA GLU A 160 15.91 6.30 -4.78
C GLU A 160 15.40 5.23 -5.75
N ARG A 161 15.64 5.40 -7.04
CA ARG A 161 15.17 4.49 -8.09
C ARG A 161 16.17 3.37 -8.34
N LYS A 162 15.64 2.24 -8.78
CA LYS A 162 16.46 1.13 -9.27
C LYS A 162 17.32 1.53 -10.46
#